data_bd8e009bedfce9642365e861b4c6f32c
#
_entry.id   bd8e009bedfce9642365e861b4c6f32c
#
_cell.length_a   1.000
_cell.length_b   1.000
_cell.length_c   1.000
_cell.angle_alpha   90.00
_cell.angle_beta   90.00
_cell.angle_gamma   90.00
#
_symmetry.space_group_name_H-M   'P 1'
#
loop_
_entity.id
_entity.type
_entity.pdbx_description
1 polymer ?
#
loop_
_entity_poly.entity_id
_entity_poly.type
_entity_poly.pdbx_seq_one_letter_code
_entity_poly.pdbx_strand_id
1 'polypeptide(L)' 'MNQTLVQYDTRHGGAYDRGSADAYYRRSYNPHYYRGDSYSSARVDLADMTADEITAYTAGYRDQEESGDFKDWD' A
#
# COMPACT_ATOMS: atom_id res chain seq x y z
N MET A 1 22.14 14.09 11.02
CA MET A 1 21.87 13.46 10.37
C MET A 1 20.88 13.44 9.87
N ASN A 2 20.88 13.56 9.38
CA ASN A 2 19.92 13.53 9.00
C ASN A 2 19.45 12.58 8.35
N GLN A 3 19.37 12.06 8.76
CA GLN A 3 18.75 11.00 8.20
C GLN A 3 17.48 11.39 7.57
N THR A 4 17.30 11.03 6.38
CA THR A 4 16.06 11.31 5.72
C THR A 4 15.12 10.16 5.97
N LEU A 5 14.02 10.46 6.63
CA LEU A 5 12.97 9.48 6.76
C LEU A 5 12.05 9.62 5.58
N VAL A 6 11.94 8.55 4.82
CA VAL A 6 10.94 8.53 3.76
C VAL A 6 9.59 8.34 4.42
N GLN A 7 8.73 9.32 4.24
CA GLN A 7 7.39 9.26 4.80
C GLN A 7 6.41 9.04 3.68
N TYR A 8 5.62 8.01 3.80
CA TYR A 8 4.59 7.70 2.83
C TYR A 8 3.25 8.21 3.34
N ASP A 9 2.40 8.59 2.41
CA ASP A 9 1.02 8.93 2.76
C ASP A 9 0.32 7.65 3.19
N THR A 10 0.00 7.55 4.47
CA THR A 10 -0.61 6.35 5.02
C THR A 10 -2.13 6.46 5.13
N ARG A 11 -2.73 7.41 4.42
CA ARG A 11 -4.18 7.58 4.49
C ARG A 11 -4.90 6.32 4.07
N HIS A 12 -6.09 6.14 4.61
CA HIS A 12 -6.95 5.03 4.25
C HIS A 12 -7.27 5.08 2.75
N GLY A 13 -7.01 3.98 2.07
CA GLY A 13 -7.23 3.90 0.63
C GLY A 13 -6.03 4.32 -0.22
N GLY A 14 -5.02 4.95 0.37
CA GLY A 14 -3.83 5.35 -0.37
C GLY A 14 -2.93 4.17 -0.71
N ALA A 15 -1.87 4.46 -1.48
CA ALA A 15 -1.01 3.40 -2.01
C ALA A 15 -0.35 2.57 -0.90
N TYR A 16 0.22 3.23 0.11
CA TYR A 16 0.85 2.50 1.21
C TYR A 16 -0.17 1.60 1.93
N ASP A 17 -1.34 2.15 2.23
CA ASP A 17 -2.40 1.42 2.90
C ASP A 17 -2.84 0.19 2.09
N ARG A 18 -2.96 0.34 0.77
CA ARG A 18 -3.38 -0.77 -0.07
C ARG A 18 -2.32 -1.85 -0.17
N GLY A 19 -1.04 -1.46 -0.21
CA GLY A 19 0.04 -2.43 -0.19
C GLY A 19 0.04 -3.23 1.10
N SER A 20 -0.08 -2.54 2.21
CA SER A 20 -0.14 -3.18 3.53
C SER A 20 -1.34 -4.12 3.63
N ALA A 21 -2.51 -3.68 3.17
CA ALA A 21 -3.71 -4.51 3.22
C ALA A 21 -3.59 -5.75 2.34
N ASP A 22 -3.05 -5.59 1.14
CA ASP A 22 -2.91 -6.74 0.25
C ASP A 22 -1.99 -7.80 0.85
N ALA A 23 -0.89 -7.38 1.46
CA ALA A 23 0.00 -8.32 2.14
C ALA A 23 -0.67 -8.94 3.35
N TYR A 24 -1.39 -8.13 4.15
CA TYR A 24 -2.07 -8.64 5.33
C TYR A 24 -3.08 -9.74 4.98
N TYR A 25 -3.84 -9.53 3.89
CA TYR A 25 -4.82 -10.50 3.43
C TYR A 25 -4.22 -11.58 2.53
N ARG A 26 -2.90 -11.58 2.38
CA ARG A 26 -2.17 -12.55 1.57
C ARG A 26 -2.57 -12.52 0.11
N ARG A 27 -2.89 -11.33 -0.39
CA ARG A 27 -3.21 -11.13 -1.79
C ARG A 27 -1.92 -10.98 -2.58
N SER A 28 -2.02 -11.22 -3.88
CA SER A 28 -0.88 -11.02 -4.76
C SER A 28 -0.47 -9.55 -4.82
N TYR A 29 0.83 -9.31 -5.05
CA TYR A 29 1.34 -7.97 -5.26
C TYR A 29 0.66 -7.38 -6.49
N ASN A 30 -0.07 -6.28 -6.31
CA ASN A 30 -0.86 -5.68 -7.39
C ASN A 30 -1.03 -4.20 -7.10
N PRO A 31 -0.04 -3.37 -7.47
CA PRO A 31 -0.06 -1.95 -7.14
C PRO A 31 -1.33 -1.26 -7.63
N HIS A 32 -1.97 -0.57 -6.70
CA HIS A 32 -3.16 0.23 -6.95
C HIS A 32 -3.41 1.09 -5.73
N TYR A 33 -4.32 2.07 -5.87
CA TYR A 33 -4.82 2.80 -4.72
C TYR A 33 -6.15 3.45 -5.10
N TYR A 34 -6.78 4.08 -4.12
CA TYR A 34 -8.04 4.78 -4.31
C TYR A 34 -7.83 6.26 -4.05
N ARG A 35 -8.41 7.11 -4.90
CA ARG A 35 -8.18 8.56 -4.80
C ARG A 35 -8.79 9.15 -3.54
N GLY A 36 -9.94 8.62 -3.11
CA GLY A 36 -10.60 9.10 -1.91
C GLY A 36 -10.35 8.18 -0.73
N ASP A 37 -11.02 8.48 0.38
CA ASP A 37 -10.89 7.70 1.61
C ASP A 37 -11.76 6.46 1.61
N SER A 38 -12.49 6.22 0.55
CA SER A 38 -13.45 5.13 0.47
C SER A 38 -13.09 4.25 -0.73
N TYR A 39 -13.31 2.96 -0.57
CA TYR A 39 -13.10 2.01 -1.67
C TYR A 39 -14.14 2.17 -2.77
N SER A 40 -15.15 3.02 -2.56
CA SER A 40 -16.08 3.37 -3.60
C SER A 40 -15.59 4.53 -4.47
N SER A 41 -14.47 5.17 -4.08
CA SER A 41 -13.89 6.23 -4.89
C SER A 41 -13.13 5.63 -6.08
N ALA A 42 -12.65 6.49 -6.98
CA ALA A 42 -11.97 6.03 -8.19
C ALA A 42 -10.72 5.24 -7.85
N ARG A 43 -10.59 4.07 -8.44
CA ARG A 43 -9.40 3.23 -8.32
C ARG A 43 -8.36 3.69 -9.34
N VAL A 44 -7.10 3.73 -8.91
CA VAL A 44 -5.97 4.03 -9.79
C VAL A 44 -5.13 2.75 -9.88
N ASP A 45 -4.99 2.23 -11.08
CA ASP A 45 -4.22 1.01 -11.29
C ASP A 45 -2.78 1.32 -11.71
N LEU A 46 -1.94 0.29 -11.74
CA LEU A 46 -0.51 0.43 -11.96
C LEU A 46 -0.17 1.32 -13.13
N ALA A 47 -0.89 1.18 -14.25
CA ALA A 47 -0.58 1.95 -15.46
C ALA A 47 -0.70 3.46 -15.26
N ASP A 48 -1.50 3.89 -14.28
CA ASP A 48 -1.74 5.30 -14.00
C ASP A 48 -1.06 5.80 -12.74
N MET A 49 -0.26 4.96 -12.09
CA MET A 49 0.43 5.33 -10.86
C MET A 49 1.76 6.00 -11.17
N THR A 50 2.11 6.99 -10.36
CA THR A 50 3.44 7.57 -10.42
C THR A 50 4.45 6.62 -9.79
N ALA A 51 5.74 6.87 -10.06
CA ALA A 51 6.80 6.07 -9.45
C ALA A 51 6.73 6.13 -7.92
N ASP A 52 6.44 7.31 -7.37
CA ASP A 52 6.33 7.48 -5.92
C ASP A 52 5.17 6.66 -5.34
N GLU A 53 4.07 6.60 -6.06
CA GLU A 53 2.91 5.83 -5.62
C GLU A 53 3.20 4.33 -5.64
N ILE A 54 3.88 3.86 -6.68
CA ILE A 54 4.28 2.45 -6.76
C ILE A 54 5.24 2.13 -5.63
N THR A 55 6.18 3.02 -5.35
CA THR A 55 7.13 2.85 -4.24
C THR A 55 6.40 2.78 -2.91
N ALA A 56 5.40 3.64 -2.71
CA ALA A 56 4.62 3.63 -1.46
C ALA A 56 3.85 2.32 -1.30
N TYR A 57 3.20 1.84 -2.36
CA TYR A 57 2.50 0.57 -2.31
C TYR A 57 3.47 -0.57 -1.96
N THR A 58 4.61 -0.60 -2.64
CA THR A 58 5.62 -1.64 -2.41
C THR A 58 6.12 -1.59 -0.98
N ALA A 59 6.35 -0.39 -0.45
CA ALA A 59 6.81 -0.25 0.93
C ALA A 59 5.78 -0.78 1.91
N GLY A 60 4.50 -0.47 1.71
CA GLY A 60 3.43 -0.98 2.55
C GLY A 60 3.34 -2.50 2.51
N TYR A 61 3.44 -3.06 1.32
CA TYR A 61 3.40 -4.50 1.13
C TYR A 61 4.56 -5.18 1.85
N ARG A 62 5.78 -4.65 1.68
CA ARG A 62 6.97 -5.25 2.29
C ARG A 62 6.97 -5.07 3.80
N ASP A 63 6.56 -3.91 4.30
CA ASP A 63 6.50 -3.68 5.75
C ASP A 63 5.55 -4.66 6.40
N GLN A 64 4.43 -4.94 5.77
CA GLN A 64 3.47 -5.90 6.32
C GLN A 64 4.03 -7.32 6.27
N GLU A 65 4.71 -7.69 5.19
CA GLU A 65 5.34 -9.01 5.11
C GLU A 65 6.40 -9.17 6.20
N GLU A 66 7.19 -8.14 6.43
CA GLU A 66 8.26 -8.21 7.42
C GLU A 66 7.71 -8.25 8.84
N SER A 67 6.54 -7.69 9.06
CA SER A 67 5.92 -7.74 10.39
C SER A 67 5.47 -9.16 10.75
N GLY A 68 5.20 -9.99 9.75
CA GLY A 68 4.70 -11.34 9.98
C GLY A 68 3.25 -11.39 10.44
N ASP A 69 2.55 -10.25 10.42
CA ASP A 69 1.18 -10.17 10.89
C ASP A 69 0.25 -10.27 9.69
N PHE A 70 -0.39 -11.43 9.54
CA PHE A 70 -1.25 -11.71 8.40
C PHE A 70 -2.62 -12.16 8.88
N LYS A 71 -3.58 -11.99 7.99
CA LYS A 71 -4.93 -12.46 8.25
C LYS A 71 -4.91 -13.98 8.44
N ASP A 72 -5.59 -14.41 9.48
CA ASP A 72 -5.77 -15.84 9.75
C ASP A 72 -7.02 -16.30 9.03
N TRP A 73 -6.85 -17.22 8.10
CA TRP A 73 -7.96 -17.73 7.29
C TRP A 73 -8.62 -18.97 7.85
N ASP A 74 -8.24 -19.41 9.03
CA ASP A 74 -8.83 -20.60 9.64
C ASP A 74 -10.29 -20.42 10.04
#